data_ea3c066d4de91b0527d61da34953bfb7
#
_entry.id   ea3c066d4de91b0527d61da34953bfb7
#
_cell.length_a   1.000
_cell.length_b   1.000
_cell.length_c   1.000
_cell.angle_alpha   90.00
_cell.angle_beta   90.00
_cell.angle_gamma   90.00
#
_symmetry.space_group_name_H-M   'P 1'
#
loop_
_entity.id
_entity.type
_entity.pdbx_description
1 polymer ?
#
loop_
_entity_poly.entity_id
_entity_poly.type
_entity_poly.pdbx_seq_one_letter_code
_entity_poly.pdbx_strand_id
1 'polypeptide(L)'
;MRRTTRVVPGSSLRSAGSARYPLNVLISDRDIRQEIADGRIVLDPFDESMIQPASVDVRIDRFFRLFDNHKYPHIDPAQPQEDLTRLVEVAPDEPFILHPGEFVLGSTYEKVTLPDDVAARLEGKSSLGRLGLLTHSTAGFIDPGFSGHVTLELSNMATLPIMLWPGSKVGQLCFFRLSSPTEHPYGSGAYGNRYQGQRGPTASRSYLNFHQTMIPTES
;
A
#
# COMPACT_ATOMS: atom_id res chain seq x y z
N MET A 1 8.61 45.06 -68.05
CA MET A 1 9.18 43.94 -67.26
C MET A 1 8.32 43.69 -66.05
N ARG A 2 7.50 42.61 -66.08
CA ARG A 2 6.64 42.21 -64.96
C ARG A 2 7.31 41.01 -64.27
N ARG A 3 7.68 41.14 -63.00
CA ARG A 3 8.20 40.04 -62.18
C ARG A 3 7.05 39.20 -61.66
N THR A 4 6.97 37.97 -62.06
CA THR A 4 6.06 36.97 -61.55
C THR A 4 6.63 36.37 -60.25
N THR A 5 5.96 36.59 -59.17
CA THR A 5 6.30 35.96 -57.86
C THR A 5 5.70 34.57 -57.80
N ARG A 6 6.52 33.57 -57.66
CA ARG A 6 6.13 32.14 -57.53
C ARG A 6 5.77 31.88 -56.09
N VAL A 7 4.51 31.55 -55.83
CA VAL A 7 4.03 31.11 -54.53
C VAL A 7 4.37 29.63 -54.36
N VAL A 8 5.17 29.34 -53.33
CA VAL A 8 5.48 27.96 -52.92
C VAL A 8 4.36 27.47 -52.02
N PRO A 9 3.74 26.26 -52.25
CA PRO A 9 2.72 25.75 -51.36
C PRO A 9 3.36 25.37 -50.03
N GLY A 10 2.76 25.89 -48.93
CA GLY A 10 3.18 25.56 -47.57
C GLY A 10 2.99 24.07 -47.26
N SER A 11 4.07 23.48 -46.84
CA SER A 11 4.06 22.14 -46.22
C SER A 11 3.25 22.21 -44.90
N SER A 12 2.11 21.53 -44.88
CA SER A 12 1.37 21.29 -43.64
C SER A 12 2.27 20.47 -42.70
N LEU A 13 2.86 21.13 -41.72
CA LEU A 13 3.42 20.48 -40.54
C LEU A 13 2.27 19.78 -39.82
N ARG A 14 2.13 18.48 -40.03
CA ARG A 14 1.34 17.61 -39.16
C ARG A 14 1.95 17.80 -37.77
N SER A 15 1.20 18.39 -36.84
CA SER A 15 1.52 18.39 -35.46
C SER A 15 1.61 16.94 -35.01
N ALA A 16 2.82 16.45 -34.81
CA ALA A 16 3.03 15.24 -34.06
C ALA A 16 2.39 15.48 -32.68
N GLY A 17 1.28 14.81 -32.42
CA GLY A 17 0.67 14.79 -31.12
C GLY A 17 1.77 14.42 -30.12
N SER A 18 2.13 15.35 -29.25
CA SER A 18 3.00 15.05 -28.13
C SER A 18 2.30 13.93 -27.36
N ALA A 19 2.82 12.72 -27.45
CA ALA A 19 2.55 11.69 -26.49
C ALA A 19 2.99 12.29 -25.14
N ARG A 20 2.03 12.88 -24.42
CA ARG A 20 2.25 13.27 -23.04
C ARG A 20 2.41 11.93 -22.30
N TYR A 21 3.64 11.49 -22.12
CA TYR A 21 3.93 10.52 -21.10
C TYR A 21 3.40 11.11 -19.79
N PRO A 22 2.48 10.44 -19.11
CA PRO A 22 2.04 10.95 -17.83
C PRO A 22 3.29 11.01 -16.94
N LEU A 23 3.59 12.21 -16.49
CA LEU A 23 4.52 12.42 -15.40
C LEU A 23 4.11 11.46 -14.26
N ASN A 24 5.05 10.97 -13.49
CA ASN A 24 4.80 10.22 -12.25
C ASN A 24 3.80 11.00 -11.40
N VAL A 25 2.55 10.64 -11.45
CA VAL A 25 1.48 11.44 -10.84
C VAL A 25 0.63 10.58 -9.93
N LEU A 26 0.29 11.17 -8.82
CA LEU A 26 -0.84 10.73 -8.03
C LEU A 26 -2.09 10.81 -8.91
N ILE A 27 -2.82 9.69 -9.07
CA ILE A 27 -4.00 9.67 -9.93
C ILE A 27 -5.25 10.16 -9.19
N SER A 28 -6.11 10.87 -9.92
CA SER A 28 -7.36 11.42 -9.40
C SER A 28 -8.46 10.37 -9.31
N ASP A 29 -9.55 10.73 -8.63
CA ASP A 29 -10.75 9.88 -8.50
C ASP A 29 -11.31 9.40 -9.84
N ARG A 30 -11.28 10.24 -10.87
CA ARG A 30 -11.70 9.87 -12.23
C ARG A 30 -10.83 8.76 -12.80
N ASP A 31 -9.51 8.90 -12.68
CA ASP A 31 -8.57 7.92 -13.21
C ASP A 31 -8.58 6.65 -12.36
N ILE A 32 -8.79 6.76 -11.05
CA ILE A 32 -9.00 5.60 -10.15
C ILE A 32 -10.21 4.79 -10.60
N ARG A 33 -11.36 5.44 -10.87
CA ARG A 33 -12.56 4.75 -11.40
C ARG A 33 -12.27 4.03 -12.70
N GLN A 34 -11.52 4.67 -13.59
CA GLN A 34 -11.18 4.06 -14.87
C GLN A 34 -10.27 2.83 -14.70
N GLU A 35 -9.22 2.94 -13.87
CA GLU A 35 -8.30 1.82 -13.59
C GLU A 35 -9.03 0.63 -12.94
N ILE A 36 -10.02 0.90 -12.08
CA ILE A 36 -10.85 -0.15 -11.45
C ILE A 36 -11.82 -0.74 -12.49
N ALA A 37 -12.47 0.09 -13.30
CA ALA A 37 -13.41 -0.37 -14.34
C ALA A 37 -12.71 -1.24 -15.40
N ASP A 38 -11.45 -0.92 -15.72
CA ASP A 38 -10.61 -1.68 -16.65
C ASP A 38 -10.00 -2.95 -16.00
N GLY A 39 -10.27 -3.19 -14.71
CA GLY A 39 -9.74 -4.32 -13.96
C GLY A 39 -8.22 -4.27 -13.73
N ARG A 40 -7.61 -3.11 -13.88
CA ARG A 40 -6.17 -2.92 -13.67
C ARG A 40 -5.84 -2.76 -12.20
N ILE A 41 -6.57 -1.93 -11.47
CA ILE A 41 -6.57 -1.90 -10.01
C ILE A 41 -7.78 -2.70 -9.54
N VAL A 42 -7.56 -3.67 -8.66
CA VAL A 42 -8.64 -4.47 -8.08
C VAL A 42 -8.64 -4.28 -6.56
N LEU A 43 -9.80 -3.92 -6.05
CA LEU A 43 -10.12 -3.90 -4.62
C LEU A 43 -11.30 -4.87 -4.42
N ASP A 44 -11.15 -5.88 -3.58
CA ASP A 44 -12.16 -6.91 -3.37
C ASP A 44 -12.42 -7.13 -1.87
N PRO A 45 -13.63 -6.82 -1.38
CA PRO A 45 -14.77 -6.25 -2.10
C PRO A 45 -14.60 -4.74 -2.37
N PHE A 46 -15.07 -4.30 -3.54
CA PHE A 46 -15.06 -2.89 -3.92
C PHE A 46 -16.39 -2.21 -3.60
N ASP A 47 -16.30 -0.97 -3.09
CA ASP A 47 -17.42 -0.07 -2.85
C ASP A 47 -17.08 1.31 -3.41
N GLU A 48 -17.86 1.78 -4.39
CA GLU A 48 -17.60 3.06 -5.05
C GLU A 48 -17.64 4.26 -4.09
N SER A 49 -18.42 4.16 -3.01
CA SER A 49 -18.49 5.21 -1.96
C SER A 49 -17.18 5.40 -1.19
N MET A 50 -16.22 4.50 -1.37
CA MET A 50 -14.88 4.62 -0.78
C MET A 50 -13.95 5.53 -1.56
N ILE A 51 -14.27 5.89 -2.81
CA ILE A 51 -13.42 6.75 -3.64
C ILE A 51 -13.43 8.17 -3.08
N GLN A 52 -12.22 8.69 -2.88
CA GLN A 52 -11.93 10.06 -2.45
C GLN A 52 -11.26 10.82 -3.62
N PRO A 53 -11.07 12.14 -3.57
CA PRO A 53 -10.52 12.92 -4.71
C PRO A 53 -9.19 12.42 -5.29
N ALA A 54 -8.34 11.75 -4.50
CA ALA A 54 -7.04 11.22 -4.93
C ALA A 54 -6.64 9.94 -4.19
N SER A 55 -7.61 9.20 -3.66
CA SER A 55 -7.37 7.96 -2.91
C SER A 55 -8.63 7.10 -2.87
N VAL A 56 -8.51 5.88 -2.34
CA VAL A 56 -9.64 5.03 -1.98
C VAL A 56 -9.52 4.68 -0.50
N ASP A 57 -10.58 4.89 0.26
CA ASP A 57 -10.65 4.46 1.64
C ASP A 57 -10.54 2.93 1.75
N VAL A 58 -9.90 2.44 2.80
CA VAL A 58 -9.84 1.02 3.13
C VAL A 58 -10.35 0.79 4.55
N ARG A 59 -10.95 -0.38 4.74
CA ARG A 59 -11.55 -0.78 6.01
C ARG A 59 -10.62 -1.72 6.75
N ILE A 60 -10.77 -1.76 8.08
CA ILE A 60 -10.06 -2.74 8.90
C ILE A 60 -10.83 -4.06 8.91
N ASP A 61 -10.09 -5.16 8.81
CA ASP A 61 -10.62 -6.51 8.98
C ASP A 61 -10.76 -6.84 10.49
N ARG A 62 -11.36 -7.97 10.79
CA ARG A 62 -11.58 -8.49 12.16
C ARG A 62 -10.42 -9.29 12.72
N PHE A 63 -9.34 -9.50 11.94
CA PHE A 63 -8.18 -10.28 12.35
C PHE A 63 -7.05 -9.35 12.79
N PHE A 64 -6.45 -9.68 13.95
CA PHE A 64 -5.35 -8.95 14.55
C PHE A 64 -4.24 -9.90 14.97
N ARG A 65 -2.97 -9.45 14.91
CA ARG A 65 -1.85 -10.14 15.50
C ARG A 65 -1.28 -9.33 16.66
N LEU A 66 -1.29 -9.96 17.84
CA LEU A 66 -0.76 -9.38 19.06
C LEU A 66 0.61 -9.97 19.33
N PHE A 67 1.53 -9.14 19.82
CA PHE A 67 2.87 -9.58 20.22
C PHE A 67 2.79 -10.31 21.57
N ASP A 68 3.45 -11.47 21.64
CA ASP A 68 3.59 -12.26 22.85
C ASP A 68 4.96 -11.99 23.48
N ASN A 69 5.04 -10.90 24.27
CA ASN A 69 6.27 -10.38 24.82
C ASN A 69 6.92 -11.29 25.89
N HIS A 70 6.28 -12.41 26.25
CA HIS A 70 6.80 -13.33 27.28
C HIS A 70 7.63 -14.47 26.69
N LYS A 71 7.57 -14.70 25.38
CA LYS A 71 8.22 -15.87 24.75
C LYS A 71 9.68 -15.63 24.38
N TYR A 72 10.05 -14.37 24.12
CA TYR A 72 11.39 -14.02 23.68
C TYR A 72 11.94 -12.85 24.50
N PRO A 73 13.24 -12.85 24.83
CA PRO A 73 13.88 -11.74 25.55
C PRO A 73 14.10 -10.51 24.67
N HIS A 74 14.07 -10.68 23.34
CA HIS A 74 14.23 -9.62 22.33
C HIS A 74 13.67 -10.07 20.97
N ILE A 75 13.46 -9.12 20.08
CA ILE A 75 13.12 -9.39 18.69
C ILE A 75 14.41 -9.39 17.88
N ASP A 76 14.71 -10.51 17.22
CA ASP A 76 15.84 -10.64 16.28
C ASP A 76 15.31 -10.75 14.85
N PRO A 77 15.47 -9.72 14.01
CA PRO A 77 14.98 -9.73 12.63
C PRO A 77 15.74 -10.72 11.73
N ALA A 78 16.88 -11.27 12.19
CA ALA A 78 17.67 -12.25 11.47
C ALA A 78 17.20 -13.70 11.71
N GLN A 79 16.35 -13.93 12.72
CA GLN A 79 15.92 -15.26 13.14
C GLN A 79 14.43 -15.46 12.97
N PRO A 80 13.97 -16.67 12.63
CA PRO A 80 12.55 -17.00 12.67
C PRO A 80 12.09 -17.04 14.14
N GLN A 81 11.09 -16.23 14.47
CA GLN A 81 10.43 -16.21 15.77
C GLN A 81 8.94 -16.46 15.56
N GLU A 82 8.58 -17.73 15.29
CA GLU A 82 7.26 -18.13 14.82
C GLU A 82 6.13 -17.78 15.79
N ASP A 83 6.42 -17.86 17.10
CA ASP A 83 5.46 -17.59 18.16
C ASP A 83 5.55 -16.17 18.72
N LEU A 84 6.27 -15.26 18.04
CA LEU A 84 6.40 -13.87 18.48
C LEU A 84 5.04 -13.15 18.47
N THR A 85 4.13 -13.58 17.58
CA THR A 85 2.79 -13.01 17.47
C THR A 85 1.74 -14.12 17.43
N ARG A 86 0.59 -13.87 18.04
CA ARG A 86 -0.60 -14.73 17.97
C ARG A 86 -1.73 -14.05 17.22
N LEU A 87 -2.46 -14.81 16.41
CA LEU A 87 -3.65 -14.33 15.70
C LEU A 87 -4.83 -14.31 16.64
N VAL A 88 -5.59 -13.21 16.60
CA VAL A 88 -6.85 -13.01 17.31
C VAL A 88 -7.91 -12.61 16.30
N GLU A 89 -9.06 -13.22 16.39
CA GLU A 89 -10.26 -12.87 15.62
C GLU A 89 -11.28 -12.26 16.58
N VAL A 90 -11.85 -11.11 16.23
CA VAL A 90 -12.96 -10.50 16.96
C VAL A 90 -14.27 -10.76 16.23
N ALA A 91 -15.38 -10.81 16.95
CA ALA A 91 -16.69 -10.95 16.33
C ALA A 91 -17.01 -9.72 15.46
N PRO A 92 -17.83 -9.85 14.40
CA PRO A 92 -18.12 -8.74 13.50
C PRO A 92 -18.80 -7.54 14.18
N ASP A 93 -19.49 -7.76 15.29
CA ASP A 93 -20.21 -6.78 16.08
C ASP A 93 -19.46 -6.35 17.35
N GLU A 94 -18.23 -6.81 17.55
CA GLU A 94 -17.37 -6.45 18.67
C GLU A 94 -16.15 -5.65 18.18
N PRO A 95 -15.71 -4.61 18.93
CA PRO A 95 -14.50 -3.88 18.58
C PRO A 95 -13.26 -4.60 19.11
N PHE A 96 -12.16 -4.49 18.39
CA PHE A 96 -10.85 -4.71 18.96
C PHE A 96 -10.47 -3.47 19.81
N ILE A 97 -10.03 -3.69 21.04
CA ILE A 97 -9.62 -2.62 21.96
C ILE A 97 -8.10 -2.50 21.90
N LEU A 98 -7.62 -1.39 21.33
CA LEU A 98 -6.20 -1.07 21.26
C LEU A 98 -5.83 -0.15 22.43
N HIS A 99 -5.08 -0.70 23.39
CA HIS A 99 -4.69 0.06 24.59
C HIS A 99 -3.55 1.07 24.30
N PRO A 100 -3.41 2.10 25.16
CA PRO A 100 -2.31 3.07 25.04
C PRO A 100 -0.93 2.40 24.98
N GLY A 101 -0.11 2.80 24.01
CA GLY A 101 1.23 2.25 23.82
C GLY A 101 1.31 0.86 23.20
N GLU A 102 0.17 0.22 22.90
CA GLU A 102 0.17 -1.05 22.18
C GLU A 102 0.49 -0.87 20.70
N PHE A 103 1.19 -1.88 20.16
CA PHE A 103 1.44 -2.06 18.75
C PHE A 103 0.90 -3.43 18.34
N VAL A 104 0.04 -3.47 17.33
CA VAL A 104 -0.58 -4.69 16.80
C VAL A 104 -0.58 -4.67 15.27
N LEU A 105 -0.60 -5.85 14.65
CA LEU A 105 -0.81 -5.94 13.22
C LEU A 105 -2.29 -6.20 12.95
N GLY A 106 -2.88 -5.37 12.09
CA GLY A 106 -4.17 -5.58 11.47
C GLY A 106 -4.02 -5.85 9.98
N SER A 107 -5.12 -5.91 9.26
CA SER A 107 -5.11 -5.95 7.80
C SER A 107 -6.26 -5.16 7.22
N THR A 108 -6.14 -4.78 5.96
CA THR A 108 -7.28 -4.29 5.18
C THR A 108 -8.30 -5.39 5.02
N TYR A 109 -9.59 -5.02 5.06
CA TYR A 109 -10.69 -5.91 4.70
C TYR A 109 -10.67 -6.20 3.20
N GLU A 110 -10.26 -5.21 2.41
CA GLU A 110 -10.13 -5.35 0.96
C GLU A 110 -8.82 -6.07 0.61
N LYS A 111 -8.93 -7.04 -0.30
CA LYS A 111 -7.79 -7.52 -1.05
C LYS A 111 -7.44 -6.49 -2.12
N VAL A 112 -6.18 -6.12 -2.22
CA VAL A 112 -5.65 -5.14 -3.17
C VAL A 112 -4.84 -5.88 -4.23
N THR A 113 -5.07 -5.57 -5.52
CA THR A 113 -4.23 -6.04 -6.62
C THR A 113 -3.86 -4.87 -7.52
N LEU A 114 -2.57 -4.74 -7.80
CA LEU A 114 -1.99 -3.65 -8.59
C LEU A 114 -1.39 -4.21 -9.89
N PRO A 115 -1.47 -3.46 -11.01
CA PRO A 115 -0.74 -3.77 -12.23
C PRO A 115 0.77 -3.48 -12.06
N ASP A 116 1.55 -3.73 -13.08
CA ASP A 116 3.01 -3.59 -13.10
C ASP A 116 3.51 -2.14 -13.29
N ASP A 117 2.59 -1.20 -13.54
CA ASP A 117 2.90 0.22 -13.77
C ASP A 117 2.22 1.18 -12.79
N VAL A 118 1.56 0.65 -11.75
CA VAL A 118 0.95 1.42 -10.68
C VAL A 118 1.46 0.93 -9.33
N ALA A 119 1.99 1.84 -8.55
CA ALA A 119 2.28 1.65 -7.14
C ALA A 119 1.15 2.25 -6.28
N ALA A 120 1.04 1.81 -5.03
CA ALA A 120 0.15 2.45 -4.07
C ALA A 120 0.90 2.84 -2.79
N ARG A 121 0.30 3.74 -2.03
CA ARG A 121 0.76 4.09 -0.70
C ARG A 121 -0.41 4.11 0.27
N LEU A 122 -0.25 3.40 1.36
CA LEU A 122 -1.18 3.41 2.48
C LEU A 122 -0.93 4.65 3.32
N GLU A 123 -1.98 5.42 3.56
CA GLU A 123 -2.02 6.57 4.44
C GLU A 123 -3.10 6.39 5.51
N GLY A 124 -2.88 6.98 6.69
CA GLY A 124 -3.91 7.01 7.73
C GLY A 124 -5.04 7.98 7.41
N LYS A 125 -6.13 7.89 8.16
CA LYS A 125 -7.20 8.88 8.10
C LYS A 125 -6.94 9.99 9.12
N SER A 126 -6.97 11.24 8.66
CA SER A 126 -6.68 12.39 9.53
C SER A 126 -7.62 12.50 10.73
N SER A 127 -8.86 12.03 10.60
CA SER A 127 -9.83 11.99 11.70
C SER A 127 -9.41 11.03 12.82
N LEU A 128 -8.83 9.86 12.47
CA LEU A 128 -8.34 8.88 13.43
C LEU A 128 -6.96 9.26 13.96
N GLY A 129 -6.09 9.84 13.12
CA GLY A 129 -4.80 10.37 13.55
C GLY A 129 -4.94 11.45 14.64
N ARG A 130 -6.00 12.27 14.59
CA ARG A 130 -6.30 13.28 15.63
C ARG A 130 -6.78 12.66 16.95
N LEU A 131 -7.18 11.40 16.94
CA LEU A 131 -7.51 10.62 18.15
C LEU A 131 -6.29 9.84 18.68
N GLY A 132 -5.14 9.93 17.99
CA GLY A 132 -3.90 9.24 18.37
C GLY A 132 -3.71 7.87 17.74
N LEU A 133 -4.55 7.46 16.77
CA LEU A 133 -4.34 6.22 16.05
C LEU A 133 -3.31 6.43 14.94
N LEU A 134 -2.22 5.66 14.99
CA LEU A 134 -1.35 5.43 13.84
C LEU A 134 -1.84 4.17 13.11
N THR A 135 -2.21 4.32 11.85
CA THR A 135 -2.69 3.19 11.02
C THR A 135 -1.54 2.43 10.40
N HIS A 136 -0.42 3.14 10.15
CA HIS A 136 0.78 2.57 9.56
C HIS A 136 1.99 3.42 9.93
N SER A 137 3.06 2.77 10.42
CA SER A 137 4.17 3.50 11.01
C SER A 137 5.29 3.77 10.01
N THR A 138 5.65 2.82 9.15
CA THR A 138 6.90 2.91 8.39
C THR A 138 6.82 2.53 6.92
N ALA A 139 6.24 1.40 6.55
CA ALA A 139 6.37 0.80 5.23
C ALA A 139 5.06 0.86 4.42
N GLY A 140 4.51 2.06 4.26
CA GLY A 140 3.25 2.29 3.54
C GLY A 140 3.30 2.09 2.03
N PHE A 141 4.47 1.87 1.44
CA PHE A 141 4.62 1.69 0.00
C PHE A 141 4.22 0.26 -0.42
N ILE A 142 3.41 0.17 -1.47
CA ILE A 142 2.92 -1.08 -2.04
C ILE A 142 3.41 -1.14 -3.48
N ASP A 143 4.26 -2.12 -3.75
CA ASP A 143 4.92 -2.27 -5.05
C ASP A 143 3.95 -2.67 -6.17
N PRO A 144 4.23 -2.27 -7.42
CA PRO A 144 3.52 -2.76 -8.60
C PRO A 144 3.54 -4.28 -8.69
N GLY A 145 2.41 -4.88 -9.08
CA GLY A 145 2.25 -6.34 -9.13
C GLY A 145 1.82 -6.99 -7.82
N PHE A 146 1.75 -6.24 -6.72
CA PHE A 146 1.26 -6.78 -5.45
C PHE A 146 -0.19 -7.26 -5.56
N SER A 147 -0.48 -8.40 -4.92
CA SER A 147 -1.83 -8.90 -4.73
C SER A 147 -1.95 -9.55 -3.35
N GLY A 148 -2.86 -9.04 -2.51
CA GLY A 148 -3.05 -9.52 -1.14
C GLY A 148 -3.81 -8.52 -0.26
N HIS A 149 -4.05 -8.88 0.98
CA HIS A 149 -4.50 -7.94 2.01
C HIS A 149 -3.29 -7.12 2.49
N VAL A 150 -3.46 -5.81 2.68
CA VAL A 150 -2.38 -4.97 3.20
C VAL A 150 -2.31 -5.09 4.71
N THR A 151 -1.16 -5.47 5.24
CA THR A 151 -0.95 -5.49 6.70
C THR A 151 -0.85 -4.06 7.22
N LEU A 152 -1.57 -3.78 8.30
CA LEU A 152 -1.60 -2.50 8.99
C LEU A 152 -0.77 -2.58 10.27
N GLU A 153 0.07 -1.59 10.50
CA GLU A 153 0.91 -1.45 11.70
C GLU A 153 0.24 -0.47 12.67
N LEU A 154 -0.74 -0.96 13.42
CA LEU A 154 -1.60 -0.14 14.26
C LEU A 154 -0.94 0.18 15.60
N SER A 155 -0.95 1.45 15.99
CA SER A 155 -0.45 1.89 17.30
C SER A 155 -1.34 2.97 17.90
N ASN A 156 -1.56 2.89 19.23
CA ASN A 156 -2.31 3.89 19.98
C ASN A 156 -1.35 4.82 20.73
N MET A 157 -1.24 6.05 20.25
CA MET A 157 -0.43 7.12 20.87
C MET A 157 -1.22 7.99 21.84
N ALA A 158 -2.54 7.73 22.02
CA ALA A 158 -3.38 8.44 22.98
C ALA A 158 -3.24 7.84 24.37
N THR A 159 -3.88 8.48 25.34
CA THR A 159 -3.90 8.03 26.74
C THR A 159 -5.13 7.17 27.09
N LEU A 160 -6.08 7.05 26.17
CA LEU A 160 -7.29 6.23 26.29
C LEU A 160 -7.27 5.09 25.28
N PRO A 161 -7.87 3.94 25.59
CA PRO A 161 -8.06 2.87 24.62
C PRO A 161 -8.87 3.34 23.42
N ILE A 162 -8.47 2.89 22.21
CA ILE A 162 -9.18 3.14 20.96
C ILE A 162 -9.92 1.87 20.55
N MET A 163 -11.21 1.99 20.27
CA MET A 163 -12.04 0.89 19.76
C MET A 163 -11.98 0.85 18.24
N LEU A 164 -11.48 -0.26 17.70
CA LEU A 164 -11.37 -0.52 16.26
C LEU A 164 -12.49 -1.49 15.87
N TRP A 165 -13.50 -0.97 15.18
CA TRP A 165 -14.65 -1.77 14.73
C TRP A 165 -14.34 -2.42 13.38
N PRO A 166 -14.47 -3.76 13.23
CA PRO A 166 -14.36 -4.43 11.94
C PRO A 166 -15.23 -3.74 10.88
N GLY A 167 -14.69 -3.56 9.67
CA GLY A 167 -15.37 -2.86 8.58
C GLY A 167 -15.35 -1.33 8.66
N SER A 168 -14.80 -0.73 9.72
CA SER A 168 -14.65 0.73 9.78
C SER A 168 -13.50 1.21 8.90
N LYS A 169 -13.64 2.42 8.32
CA LYS A 169 -12.62 3.06 7.50
C LYS A 169 -11.42 3.45 8.37
N VAL A 170 -10.27 2.84 8.13
CA VAL A 170 -9.08 2.99 8.97
C VAL A 170 -7.92 3.70 8.26
N GLY A 171 -7.88 3.60 6.94
CA GLY A 171 -6.85 4.19 6.11
C GLY A 171 -7.36 4.54 4.72
N GLN A 172 -6.44 4.90 3.84
CA GLN A 172 -6.70 5.18 2.44
C GLN A 172 -5.50 4.79 1.58
N LEU A 173 -5.74 4.37 0.35
CA LEU A 173 -4.72 4.05 -0.63
C LEU A 173 -4.64 5.17 -1.67
N CYS A 174 -3.46 5.77 -1.78
CA CYS A 174 -3.11 6.69 -2.86
C CYS A 174 -2.38 5.90 -3.95
N PHE A 175 -2.70 6.12 -5.22
CA PHE A 175 -2.12 5.38 -6.34
C PHE A 175 -1.24 6.29 -7.18
N PHE A 176 -0.10 5.75 -7.61
CA PHE A 176 0.93 6.48 -8.36
C PHE A 176 1.23 5.72 -9.66
N ARG A 177 1.06 6.38 -10.79
CA ARG A 177 1.48 5.83 -12.07
C ARG A 177 2.99 5.95 -12.21
N LEU A 178 3.66 4.86 -12.55
CA LEU A 178 5.10 4.84 -12.81
C LEU A 178 5.42 5.46 -14.16
N SER A 179 6.68 5.84 -14.37
CA SER A 179 7.18 6.34 -15.65
C SER A 179 7.17 5.29 -16.77
N SER A 180 7.25 4.02 -16.38
CA SER A 180 7.17 2.83 -17.25
C SER A 180 6.78 1.64 -16.39
N PRO A 181 6.23 0.55 -16.96
CA PRO A 181 6.06 -0.70 -16.25
C PRO A 181 7.37 -1.19 -15.67
N THR A 182 7.31 -1.81 -14.48
CA THR A 182 8.50 -2.40 -13.86
C THR A 182 8.93 -3.68 -14.59
N GLU A 183 10.21 -3.90 -14.73
CA GLU A 183 10.76 -5.13 -15.33
C GLU A 183 10.49 -6.37 -14.46
N HIS A 184 10.42 -6.18 -13.14
CA HIS A 184 10.22 -7.25 -12.15
C HIS A 184 9.13 -6.88 -11.16
N PRO A 185 7.86 -7.03 -11.54
CA PRO A 185 6.75 -6.73 -10.63
C PRO A 185 6.78 -7.62 -9.37
N TYR A 186 6.22 -7.12 -8.30
CA TYR A 186 6.07 -7.87 -7.05
C TYR A 186 5.36 -9.19 -7.33
N GLY A 187 5.90 -10.31 -6.84
CA GLY A 187 5.39 -11.65 -7.15
C GLY A 187 6.11 -12.36 -8.30
N SER A 188 6.97 -11.67 -9.08
CA SER A 188 7.74 -12.31 -10.16
C SER A 188 8.85 -13.25 -9.69
N GLY A 189 9.19 -13.24 -8.39
CA GLY A 189 10.26 -14.06 -7.81
C GLY A 189 11.65 -13.44 -7.87
N ALA A 190 11.84 -12.34 -8.62
CA ALA A 190 13.18 -11.73 -8.81
C ALA A 190 13.75 -11.10 -7.53
N TYR A 191 12.90 -10.58 -6.64
CA TYR A 191 13.32 -9.81 -5.46
C TYR A 191 12.84 -10.40 -4.12
N GLY A 192 12.56 -11.70 -4.05
CA GLY A 192 12.19 -12.36 -2.80
C GLY A 192 10.91 -11.84 -2.17
N ASN A 193 9.84 -11.82 -2.94
CA ASN A 193 8.52 -11.31 -2.56
C ASN A 193 7.91 -12.07 -1.39
N ARG A 194 7.93 -11.48 -0.19
CA ARG A 194 7.59 -12.17 1.06
C ARG A 194 6.10 -12.28 1.32
N TYR A 195 5.32 -11.35 0.78
CA TYR A 195 3.93 -11.15 1.21
C TYR A 195 2.92 -11.25 0.06
N GLN A 196 3.34 -11.76 -1.11
CA GLN A 196 2.42 -11.98 -2.22
C GLN A 196 1.35 -12.99 -1.85
N GLY A 197 0.08 -12.66 -2.13
CA GLY A 197 -1.06 -13.53 -1.82
C GLY A 197 -1.42 -13.62 -0.35
N GLN A 198 -0.84 -12.77 0.52
CA GLN A 198 -1.14 -12.82 1.96
C GLN A 198 -2.62 -12.59 2.25
N ARG A 199 -3.11 -13.29 3.29
CA ARG A 199 -4.47 -13.17 3.82
C ARG A 199 -4.42 -12.74 5.28
N GLY A 200 -5.19 -11.69 5.61
CA GLY A 200 -5.18 -11.13 6.95
C GLY A 200 -3.81 -10.55 7.35
N PRO A 201 -3.59 -10.20 8.62
CA PRO A 201 -2.33 -9.66 9.10
C PRO A 201 -1.27 -10.76 9.13
N THR A 202 -0.18 -10.54 8.40
CA THR A 202 0.92 -11.49 8.28
C THR A 202 2.08 -11.08 9.18
N ALA A 203 2.64 -12.03 9.94
CA ALA A 203 3.82 -11.80 10.76
C ALA A 203 5.05 -11.46 9.89
N SER A 204 6.04 -10.80 10.49
CA SER A 204 7.29 -10.46 9.80
C SER A 204 8.00 -11.70 9.28
N ARG A 205 8.51 -11.60 8.06
CA ARG A 205 9.38 -12.59 7.40
C ARG A 205 10.75 -12.00 7.09
N SER A 206 11.23 -11.07 7.92
CA SER A 206 12.51 -10.38 7.73
C SER A 206 13.68 -11.33 7.61
N TYR A 207 13.69 -12.43 8.38
CA TYR A 207 14.75 -13.43 8.40
C TYR A 207 15.00 -14.12 7.04
N LEU A 208 13.99 -14.18 6.15
CA LEU A 208 14.14 -14.83 4.83
C LEU A 208 15.13 -14.12 3.92
N ASN A 209 15.29 -12.82 4.10
CA ASN A 209 16.17 -11.99 3.28
C ASN A 209 17.15 -11.20 4.12
N PHE A 210 17.43 -11.67 5.34
CA PHE A 210 18.41 -11.03 6.18
C PHE A 210 19.83 -11.35 5.67
N HIS A 211 20.54 -10.31 5.25
CA HIS A 211 21.93 -10.40 4.83
C HIS A 211 22.75 -9.45 5.69
N GLN A 212 23.62 -10.02 6.50
CA GLN A 212 24.60 -9.22 7.24
C GLN A 212 25.82 -8.98 6.36
N THR A 213 26.09 -7.73 6.05
CA THR A 213 27.36 -7.34 5.43
C THR A 213 28.43 -7.24 6.52
N MET A 214 29.50 -8.00 6.38
CA MET A 214 30.66 -7.87 7.27
C MET A 214 31.28 -6.49 7.05
N ILE A 215 31.28 -5.68 8.10
CA ILE A 215 31.99 -4.39 8.10
C ILE A 215 33.47 -4.72 8.33
N PRO A 216 34.39 -4.35 7.42
CA PRO A 216 35.81 -4.55 7.67
C PRO A 216 36.23 -3.84 8.98
N THR A 217 36.85 -4.56 9.90
CA THR A 217 37.50 -3.94 11.02
C THR A 217 38.77 -3.28 10.51
N GLU A 218 38.90 -1.97 10.70
CA GLU A 218 40.15 -1.28 10.43
C GLU A 218 41.27 -1.94 11.25
N SER A 219 42.30 -2.40 10.56
CA SER A 219 43.50 -2.99 11.15
C SER A 219 44.52 -1.92 11.52
#